data_b8fb50c8a854b2eb7581e40261305e8c
#
_entry.id   b8fb50c8a854b2eb7581e40261305e8c
#
_cell.length_a   1.000
_cell.length_b   1.000
_cell.length_c   1.000
_cell.angle_alpha   90.00
_cell.angle_beta   90.00
_cell.angle_gamma   90.00
#
_symmetry.space_group_name_H-M   'P 1'
#
loop_
_entity.id
_entity.type
_entity.pdbx_description
1 polymer ?
#
loop_
_entity_poly.entity_id
_entity_poly.type
_entity_poly.pdbx_seq_one_letter_code
_entity_poly.pdbx_strand_id
1 'polypeptide(L)'
;IILMGGRTGRDGIGGATGSSKVHTEESIEVCGAEVQKGNAPTERKLQRLFRRPEVSRLIKKCNDFGAGGVSVAIGELADGLQIDLDKVPKKYAGLDGTEIAISESQERMALVVDPKDVDKMLAYAAEENLEAVPVAVVTESPRLVLNWRGKTIVDLSRAFLDTNGAHQETTVTVEVPTREGNVFDKQEVKDVKEKWLSMLSSLNVCSQKGLVEMFDS
;
A
#
# COMPACT_ATOMS: atom_id res chain seq x y z
N ILE A 1 4.06 10.66 -9.94
CA ILE A 1 4.08 9.54 -8.98
C ILE A 1 5.34 8.73 -9.19
N ILE A 2 6.07 8.49 -8.12
CA ILE A 2 7.31 7.73 -8.13
C ILE A 2 7.03 6.32 -7.57
N LEU A 3 7.41 5.30 -8.32
CA LEU A 3 7.52 3.93 -7.82
C LEU A 3 8.92 3.74 -7.25
N MET A 4 9.03 3.28 -6.02
CA MET A 4 10.28 3.14 -5.29
C MET A 4 10.39 1.76 -4.64
N GLY A 5 11.56 1.13 -4.73
CA GLY A 5 11.84 -0.15 -4.05
C GLY A 5 12.08 -1.30 -5.01
N GLY A 6 11.43 -2.42 -4.77
CA GLY A 6 11.61 -3.67 -5.54
C GLY A 6 11.12 -3.58 -6.99
N ARG A 7 11.61 -4.49 -7.82
CA ARG A 7 11.19 -4.61 -9.22
C ARG A 7 10.01 -5.56 -9.36
N THR A 8 9.25 -5.36 -10.43
CA THR A 8 8.05 -6.15 -10.78
C THR A 8 8.42 -7.49 -11.40
N GLY A 9 7.86 -8.55 -10.88
CA GLY A 9 7.90 -9.91 -11.42
C GLY A 9 6.49 -10.46 -11.60
N ARG A 10 6.32 -11.77 -11.61
CA ARG A 10 5.03 -12.47 -11.63
C ARG A 10 4.45 -12.72 -10.24
N ASP A 11 5.01 -12.09 -9.24
CA ASP A 11 4.59 -12.27 -7.85
C ASP A 11 3.09 -11.94 -7.70
N GLY A 12 2.33 -12.86 -7.15
CA GLY A 12 0.92 -12.66 -6.78
C GLY A 12 -0.01 -12.31 -7.94
N ILE A 13 0.28 -12.72 -9.18
CA ILE A 13 -0.61 -12.44 -10.34
C ILE A 13 -2.02 -12.99 -10.13
N GLY A 14 -2.17 -14.08 -9.38
CA GLY A 14 -3.46 -14.58 -8.90
C GLY A 14 -4.17 -13.63 -7.94
N GLY A 15 -3.53 -12.54 -7.52
CA GLY A 15 -4.06 -11.50 -6.64
C GLY A 15 -4.42 -12.03 -5.26
N ALA A 16 -5.30 -11.32 -4.58
CA ALA A 16 -5.86 -11.74 -3.29
C ALA A 16 -6.44 -13.17 -3.32
N THR A 17 -6.86 -13.63 -4.50
CA THR A 17 -7.28 -15.01 -4.72
C THR A 17 -6.13 -16.01 -4.56
N GLY A 18 -4.91 -15.64 -4.93
CA GLY A 18 -3.71 -16.46 -4.75
C GLY A 18 -3.25 -16.51 -3.29
N SER A 19 -3.25 -15.36 -2.60
CA SER A 19 -2.87 -15.26 -1.19
C SER A 19 -3.91 -15.85 -0.25
N SER A 20 -5.17 -15.96 -0.68
CA SER A 20 -6.29 -16.54 0.10
C SER A 20 -6.56 -18.03 -0.17
N LYS A 21 -5.77 -18.67 -1.02
CA LYS A 21 -5.89 -20.11 -1.28
C LYS A 21 -5.02 -20.93 -0.34
N VAL A 22 -5.53 -22.08 0.06
CA VAL A 22 -4.72 -23.08 0.75
C VAL A 22 -3.63 -23.56 -0.22
N HIS A 23 -2.37 -23.38 0.17
CA HIS A 23 -1.23 -23.83 -0.62
C HIS A 23 -1.08 -25.36 -0.48
N THR A 24 -1.02 -26.04 -1.61
CA THR A 24 -0.71 -27.47 -1.70
C THR A 24 0.66 -27.66 -2.36
N GLU A 25 1.25 -28.85 -2.25
CA GLU A 25 2.52 -29.14 -2.94
C GLU A 25 2.41 -28.89 -4.46
N GLU A 26 1.26 -29.21 -5.05
CA GLU A 26 0.97 -28.98 -6.46
C GLU A 26 0.95 -27.47 -6.80
N SER A 27 0.49 -26.60 -5.88
CA SER A 27 0.54 -25.15 -6.11
C SER A 27 1.97 -24.60 -6.18
N ILE A 28 2.93 -25.21 -5.48
CA ILE A 28 4.33 -24.79 -5.53
C ILE A 28 4.94 -25.13 -6.89
N GLU A 29 4.61 -26.29 -7.46
CA GLU A 29 5.09 -26.68 -8.78
C GLU A 29 4.48 -25.87 -9.92
N VAL A 30 3.17 -25.64 -9.87
CA VAL A 30 2.42 -24.94 -10.93
C VAL A 30 2.56 -23.42 -10.85
N CYS A 31 2.57 -22.85 -9.64
CA CYS A 31 2.55 -21.40 -9.39
C CYS A 31 3.82 -20.89 -8.73
N GLY A 32 4.93 -21.62 -8.77
CA GLY A 32 6.17 -21.23 -8.09
C GLY A 32 6.73 -19.86 -8.50
N ALA A 33 6.45 -19.40 -9.72
CA ALA A 33 6.82 -18.06 -10.19
C ALA A 33 5.93 -16.95 -9.60
N GLU A 34 4.75 -17.29 -9.11
CA GLU A 34 3.76 -16.35 -8.58
C GLU A 34 3.85 -16.20 -7.05
N VAL A 35 4.64 -17.05 -6.39
CA VAL A 35 4.88 -16.92 -4.95
C VAL A 35 5.59 -15.61 -4.66
N GLN A 36 4.99 -14.81 -3.79
CA GLN A 36 5.61 -13.58 -3.30
C GLN A 36 6.91 -13.91 -2.55
N LYS A 37 7.96 -13.16 -2.89
CA LYS A 37 9.28 -13.34 -2.26
C LYS A 37 9.65 -12.05 -1.55
N GLY A 38 9.70 -12.11 -0.24
CA GLY A 38 10.11 -10.98 0.59
C GLY A 38 11.56 -10.57 0.34
N ASN A 39 11.84 -9.28 0.46
CA ASN A 39 13.16 -8.68 0.37
C ASN A 39 13.41 -7.74 1.55
N ALA A 40 13.72 -8.32 2.71
CA ALA A 40 13.94 -7.58 3.94
C ALA A 40 15.00 -6.45 3.84
N PRO A 41 16.10 -6.59 3.07
CA PRO A 41 17.03 -5.48 2.84
C PRO A 41 16.38 -4.29 2.14
N THR A 42 15.54 -4.50 1.13
CA THR A 42 14.81 -3.42 0.44
C THR A 42 13.80 -2.76 1.37
N GLU A 43 13.03 -3.54 2.10
CA GLU A 43 12.09 -3.04 3.12
C GLU A 43 12.80 -2.17 4.16
N ARG A 44 13.95 -2.63 4.67
CA ARG A 44 14.74 -1.86 5.64
C ARG A 44 15.21 -0.51 5.09
N LYS A 45 15.61 -0.45 3.81
CA LYS A 45 16.00 0.79 3.16
C LYS A 45 14.83 1.77 3.04
N LEU A 46 13.65 1.28 2.64
CA LEU A 46 12.42 2.08 2.59
C LEU A 46 12.08 2.65 3.97
N GLN A 47 12.11 1.83 5.02
CA GLN A 47 11.86 2.28 6.39
C GLN A 47 12.85 3.35 6.87
N ARG A 48 14.12 3.21 6.52
CA ARG A 48 15.14 4.22 6.86
C ARG A 48 14.88 5.53 6.16
N LEU A 49 14.55 5.48 4.87
CA LEU A 49 14.26 6.64 4.06
C LEU A 49 13.04 7.40 4.59
N PHE A 50 11.93 6.70 4.85
CA PHE A 50 10.70 7.33 5.34
C PHE A 50 10.77 7.89 6.77
N ARG A 51 11.73 7.46 7.57
CA ARG A 51 11.99 8.03 8.89
C ARG A 51 12.67 9.39 8.84
N ARG A 52 13.19 9.80 7.68
CA ARG A 52 13.84 11.10 7.49
C ARG A 52 12.77 12.18 7.31
N PRO A 53 12.68 13.19 8.21
CA PRO A 53 11.64 14.22 8.11
C PRO A 53 11.71 15.05 6.82
N GLU A 54 12.93 15.25 6.28
CA GLU A 54 13.15 15.95 5.01
C GLU A 54 12.63 15.17 3.80
N VAL A 55 12.44 13.85 3.91
CA VAL A 55 11.86 12.99 2.89
C VAL A 55 10.35 12.89 3.07
N SER A 56 9.90 12.52 4.26
CA SER A 56 8.47 12.27 4.52
C SER A 56 7.61 13.52 4.29
N ARG A 57 8.15 14.72 4.51
CA ARG A 57 7.43 16.00 4.25
C ARG A 57 7.23 16.32 2.77
N LEU A 58 7.97 15.69 1.86
CA LEU A 58 7.77 15.84 0.42
C LEU A 58 6.62 14.97 -0.10
N ILE A 59 6.25 13.94 0.64
CA ILE A 59 5.23 12.98 0.25
C ILE A 59 3.85 13.58 0.50
N LYS A 60 3.03 13.69 -0.55
CA LYS A 60 1.64 14.15 -0.48
C LYS A 60 0.69 13.01 -0.12
N LYS A 61 0.86 11.88 -0.78
CA LYS A 61 0.20 10.60 -0.53
C LYS A 61 1.17 9.48 -0.83
N CYS A 62 0.98 8.33 -0.21
CA CYS A 62 1.71 7.12 -0.54
C CYS A 62 0.82 5.90 -0.36
N ASN A 63 1.16 4.83 -1.07
CA ASN A 63 0.53 3.54 -0.92
C ASN A 63 1.59 2.46 -1.10
N ASP A 64 1.43 1.32 -0.42
CA ASP A 64 2.25 0.15 -0.63
C ASP A 64 1.70 -0.70 -1.79
N PHE A 65 2.47 -1.68 -2.22
CA PHE A 65 2.05 -2.60 -3.26
C PHE A 65 1.60 -3.92 -2.65
N GLY A 66 0.31 -4.18 -2.76
CA GLY A 66 -0.34 -5.44 -2.43
C GLY A 66 -1.14 -5.96 -3.61
N ALA A 67 -2.28 -6.60 -3.33
CA ALA A 67 -3.19 -7.14 -4.33
C ALA A 67 -3.59 -6.08 -5.38
N GLY A 68 -3.52 -6.46 -6.64
CA GLY A 68 -3.78 -5.57 -7.77
C GLY A 68 -2.60 -4.71 -8.23
N GLY A 69 -1.45 -4.82 -7.56
CA GLY A 69 -0.17 -4.26 -8.00
C GLY A 69 -0.21 -2.76 -8.32
N VAL A 70 0.36 -2.39 -9.47
CA VAL A 70 0.40 -1.00 -9.96
C VAL A 70 -1.00 -0.40 -10.13
N SER A 71 -1.95 -1.21 -10.61
CA SER A 71 -3.33 -0.75 -10.87
C SER A 71 -4.02 -0.26 -9.60
N VAL A 72 -3.78 -0.89 -8.47
CA VAL A 72 -4.36 -0.53 -7.17
C VAL A 72 -3.46 0.45 -6.43
N ALA A 73 -2.19 0.11 -6.20
CA ALA A 73 -1.28 0.94 -5.41
C ALA A 73 -1.15 2.37 -5.94
N ILE A 74 -1.09 2.55 -7.25
CA ILE A 74 -1.09 3.87 -7.89
C ILE A 74 -2.51 4.35 -8.16
N GLY A 75 -3.40 3.45 -8.60
CA GLY A 75 -4.77 3.79 -9.00
C GLY A 75 -5.63 4.43 -7.92
N GLU A 76 -5.31 4.21 -6.64
CA GLU A 76 -6.01 4.79 -5.49
C GLU A 76 -5.45 6.15 -5.02
N LEU A 77 -4.33 6.59 -5.58
CA LEU A 77 -3.66 7.80 -5.09
C LEU A 77 -4.33 9.10 -5.51
N ALA A 78 -5.05 9.12 -6.64
CA ALA A 78 -5.78 10.29 -7.12
C ALA A 78 -6.93 9.89 -8.06
N ASP A 79 -7.89 10.80 -8.26
CA ASP A 79 -9.04 10.56 -9.14
C ASP A 79 -8.65 10.48 -10.61
N GLY A 80 -7.74 11.34 -11.04
CA GLY A 80 -7.20 11.37 -12.39
C GLY A 80 -5.74 10.90 -12.42
N LEU A 81 -5.45 9.87 -13.22
CA LEU A 81 -4.14 9.23 -13.28
C LEU A 81 -3.81 8.77 -14.69
N GLN A 82 -2.58 9.05 -15.10
CA GLN A 82 -2.00 8.47 -16.31
C GLN A 82 -0.73 7.71 -15.93
N ILE A 83 -0.76 6.39 -16.08
CA ILE A 83 0.30 5.45 -15.70
C ILE A 83 1.00 4.94 -16.97
N ASP A 84 2.32 5.00 -16.99
CA ASP A 84 3.19 4.47 -18.04
C ASP A 84 3.84 3.16 -17.55
N LEU A 85 3.26 2.03 -17.97
CA LEU A 85 3.73 0.71 -17.58
C LEU A 85 5.10 0.35 -18.17
N ASP A 86 5.51 1.02 -19.26
CA ASP A 86 6.84 0.81 -19.84
C ASP A 86 7.96 1.27 -18.92
N LYS A 87 7.68 2.27 -18.06
CA LYS A 87 8.61 2.79 -17.06
C LYS A 87 8.70 1.97 -15.78
N VAL A 88 7.77 1.05 -15.55
CA VAL A 88 7.77 0.21 -14.35
C VAL A 88 9.00 -0.72 -14.36
N PRO A 89 9.87 -0.66 -13.34
CA PRO A 89 11.05 -1.53 -13.26
C PRO A 89 10.65 -3.01 -13.18
N LYS A 90 11.30 -3.85 -13.96
CA LYS A 90 11.02 -5.28 -14.09
C LYS A 90 12.19 -6.13 -13.61
N LYS A 91 11.90 -7.25 -12.93
CA LYS A 91 12.89 -8.25 -12.50
C LYS A 91 13.52 -8.95 -13.71
N TYR A 92 12.73 -9.16 -14.78
CA TYR A 92 13.12 -9.85 -16.01
C TYR A 92 12.25 -9.41 -17.18
N ALA A 93 12.67 -9.75 -18.38
CA ALA A 93 11.91 -9.51 -19.62
C ALA A 93 10.77 -10.52 -19.77
N GLY A 94 9.80 -10.20 -20.65
CA GLY A 94 8.72 -11.09 -21.03
C GLY A 94 7.41 -10.88 -20.29
N LEU A 95 7.35 -9.93 -19.33
CA LEU A 95 6.08 -9.52 -18.73
C LEU A 95 5.24 -8.74 -19.73
N ASP A 96 3.97 -9.05 -19.80
CA ASP A 96 2.99 -8.27 -20.57
C ASP A 96 2.40 -7.11 -19.75
N GLY A 97 1.53 -6.30 -20.39
CA GLY A 97 0.95 -5.13 -19.75
C GLY A 97 0.03 -5.49 -18.57
N THR A 98 -0.68 -6.61 -18.66
CA THR A 98 -1.55 -7.10 -17.57
C THR A 98 -0.71 -7.55 -16.39
N GLU A 99 0.30 -8.38 -16.63
CA GLU A 99 1.20 -8.87 -15.60
C GLU A 99 1.90 -7.72 -14.86
N ILE A 100 2.37 -6.70 -15.58
CA ILE A 100 2.99 -5.51 -14.98
C ILE A 100 1.97 -4.72 -14.14
N ALA A 101 0.73 -4.61 -14.63
CA ALA A 101 -0.33 -3.82 -13.98
C ALA A 101 -0.82 -4.43 -12.67
N ILE A 102 -0.91 -5.77 -12.57
CA ILE A 102 -1.55 -6.45 -11.43
C ILE A 102 -0.58 -7.19 -10.51
N SER A 103 0.71 -7.28 -10.84
CA SER A 103 1.69 -7.99 -10.03
C SER A 103 1.84 -7.39 -8.63
N GLU A 104 1.81 -8.26 -7.63
CA GLU A 104 1.95 -7.93 -6.21
C GLU A 104 3.41 -7.97 -5.71
N SER A 105 4.40 -7.77 -6.57
CA SER A 105 5.79 -7.71 -6.10
C SER A 105 5.90 -6.69 -4.96
N GLN A 106 6.31 -7.15 -3.78
CA GLN A 106 6.31 -6.36 -2.55
C GLN A 106 7.61 -5.56 -2.35
N GLU A 107 7.71 -4.93 -1.18
CA GLU A 107 8.77 -3.97 -0.82
C GLU A 107 8.89 -2.85 -1.85
N ARG A 108 7.71 -2.37 -2.31
CA ARG A 108 7.57 -1.22 -3.20
C ARG A 108 6.63 -0.19 -2.58
N MET A 109 6.88 1.08 -2.87
CA MET A 109 6.01 2.18 -2.48
C MET A 109 5.71 3.06 -3.68
N ALA A 110 4.46 3.50 -3.80
CA ALA A 110 4.05 4.54 -4.74
C ALA A 110 3.92 5.87 -3.99
N LEU A 111 4.63 6.90 -4.44
CA LEU A 111 4.70 8.20 -3.79
C LEU A 111 4.19 9.30 -4.69
N VAL A 112 3.22 10.07 -4.22
CA VAL A 112 2.83 11.32 -4.85
C VAL A 112 3.71 12.44 -4.28
N VAL A 113 4.45 13.10 -5.14
CA VAL A 113 5.29 14.26 -4.80
C VAL A 113 4.99 15.43 -5.74
N ASP A 114 5.30 16.64 -5.29
CA ASP A 114 5.24 17.81 -6.15
C ASP A 114 6.24 17.66 -7.31
N PRO A 115 5.91 18.03 -8.55
CA PRO A 115 6.83 17.94 -9.69
C PRO A 115 8.21 18.57 -9.44
N LYS A 116 8.29 19.67 -8.72
CA LYS A 116 9.56 20.35 -8.36
C LYS A 116 10.43 19.54 -7.41
N ASP A 117 9.86 18.60 -6.67
CA ASP A 117 10.55 17.80 -5.65
C ASP A 117 10.94 16.40 -6.15
N VAL A 118 10.62 16.06 -7.41
CA VAL A 118 10.91 14.72 -7.99
C VAL A 118 12.40 14.41 -7.94
N ASP A 119 13.24 15.28 -8.48
CA ASP A 119 14.70 15.05 -8.54
C ASP A 119 15.30 14.91 -7.14
N LYS A 120 14.81 15.71 -6.19
CA LYS A 120 15.23 15.64 -4.80
C LYS A 120 14.85 14.31 -4.16
N MET A 121 13.64 13.80 -4.42
CA MET A 121 13.19 12.50 -3.94
C MET A 121 14.02 11.36 -4.53
N LEU A 122 14.33 11.43 -5.83
CA LEU A 122 15.20 10.45 -6.49
C LEU A 122 16.62 10.45 -5.90
N ALA A 123 17.17 11.64 -5.57
CA ALA A 123 18.47 11.74 -4.92
C ALA A 123 18.47 11.08 -3.53
N TYR A 124 17.44 11.31 -2.73
CA TYR A 124 17.29 10.66 -1.42
C TYR A 124 17.14 9.14 -1.53
N ALA A 125 16.43 8.64 -2.53
CA ALA A 125 16.34 7.21 -2.80
C ALA A 125 17.72 6.62 -3.14
N ALA A 126 18.50 7.31 -3.97
CA ALA A 126 19.84 6.90 -4.34
C ALA A 126 20.81 6.83 -3.14
N GLU A 127 20.70 7.72 -2.15
CA GLU A 127 21.48 7.68 -0.91
C GLU A 127 21.25 6.37 -0.12
N GLU A 128 20.06 5.80 -0.17
CA GLU A 128 19.73 4.52 0.45
C GLU A 128 19.91 3.32 -0.52
N ASN A 129 20.45 3.54 -1.72
CA ASN A 129 20.54 2.53 -2.78
C ASN A 129 19.17 1.89 -3.10
N LEU A 130 18.14 2.71 -3.18
CA LEU A 130 16.81 2.33 -3.64
C LEU A 130 16.62 2.75 -5.10
N GLU A 131 16.07 1.84 -5.90
CA GLU A 131 15.59 2.19 -7.24
C GLU A 131 14.31 3.01 -7.10
N ALA A 132 14.22 4.12 -7.81
CA ALA A 132 13.05 5.00 -7.80
C ALA A 132 12.83 5.57 -9.19
N VAL A 133 11.63 5.42 -9.74
CA VAL A 133 11.28 5.84 -11.11
C VAL A 133 9.93 6.56 -11.14
N PRO A 134 9.84 7.74 -11.77
CA PRO A 134 8.55 8.37 -12.06
C PRO A 134 7.80 7.52 -13.11
N VAL A 135 6.65 6.96 -12.73
CA VAL A 135 5.87 6.03 -13.56
C VAL A 135 4.48 6.54 -13.90
N ALA A 136 4.01 7.59 -13.22
CA ALA A 136 2.67 8.12 -13.46
C ALA A 136 2.59 9.61 -13.19
N VAL A 137 1.54 10.24 -13.72
CA VAL A 137 1.20 11.64 -13.52
C VAL A 137 -0.24 11.75 -13.04
N VAL A 138 -0.47 12.61 -12.05
CA VAL A 138 -1.83 13.02 -11.64
C VAL A 138 -2.38 13.98 -12.67
N THR A 139 -3.61 13.76 -13.11
CA THR A 139 -4.29 14.56 -14.14
C THR A 139 -5.58 15.17 -13.61
N GLU A 140 -6.05 16.24 -14.25
CA GLU A 140 -7.35 16.87 -13.89
C GLU A 140 -8.53 16.02 -14.35
N SER A 141 -8.36 15.22 -15.42
CA SER A 141 -9.41 14.33 -15.91
C SER A 141 -9.59 13.16 -14.93
N PRO A 142 -10.79 12.92 -14.36
CA PRO A 142 -11.03 11.88 -13.37
C PRO A 142 -11.14 10.50 -14.02
N ARG A 143 -10.03 10.03 -14.54
CA ARG A 143 -9.91 8.74 -15.23
C ARG A 143 -8.63 8.01 -14.82
N LEU A 144 -8.69 6.71 -14.70
CA LEU A 144 -7.53 5.83 -14.59
C LEU A 144 -7.14 5.36 -15.98
N VAL A 145 -5.97 5.82 -16.45
CA VAL A 145 -5.44 5.48 -17.77
C VAL A 145 -4.10 4.77 -17.60
N LEU A 146 -4.01 3.57 -18.18
CA LEU A 146 -2.76 2.79 -18.23
C LEU A 146 -2.30 2.66 -19.69
N ASN A 147 -1.06 3.04 -19.93
CA ASN A 147 -0.41 2.94 -21.23
C ASN A 147 0.70 1.87 -21.21
N TRP A 148 0.78 1.08 -22.28
CA TRP A 148 1.81 0.08 -22.49
C TRP A 148 2.16 -0.05 -23.97
N ARG A 149 3.44 0.02 -24.30
CA ARG A 149 3.98 -0.05 -25.68
C ARG A 149 3.28 0.91 -26.63
N GLY A 150 3.07 2.16 -26.17
CA GLY A 150 2.43 3.21 -26.96
C GLY A 150 0.92 3.04 -27.19
N LYS A 151 0.28 2.12 -26.47
CA LYS A 151 -1.18 1.90 -26.53
C LYS A 151 -1.80 2.09 -25.15
N THR A 152 -2.98 2.66 -25.11
CA THR A 152 -3.83 2.68 -23.93
C THR A 152 -4.48 1.30 -23.78
N ILE A 153 -4.20 0.62 -22.67
CA ILE A 153 -4.74 -0.71 -22.38
C ILE A 153 -5.84 -0.68 -21.32
N VAL A 154 -5.91 0.39 -20.53
CA VAL A 154 -7.00 0.66 -19.59
C VAL A 154 -7.35 2.14 -19.68
N ASP A 155 -8.65 2.45 -19.73
CA ASP A 155 -9.19 3.80 -19.66
C ASP A 155 -10.58 3.75 -19.00
N LEU A 156 -10.61 3.94 -17.67
CA LEU A 156 -11.79 3.84 -16.83
C LEU A 156 -12.11 5.18 -16.17
N SER A 157 -13.39 5.55 -16.12
CA SER A 157 -13.82 6.72 -15.37
C SER A 157 -13.76 6.46 -13.87
N ARG A 158 -13.42 7.48 -13.09
CA ARG A 158 -13.44 7.40 -11.62
C ARG A 158 -14.85 7.06 -11.11
N ALA A 159 -15.87 7.66 -11.67
CA ALA A 159 -17.27 7.39 -11.31
C ALA A 159 -17.64 5.89 -11.43
N PHE A 160 -17.11 5.20 -12.43
CA PHE A 160 -17.30 3.75 -12.56
C PHE A 160 -16.53 2.98 -11.47
N LEU A 161 -15.27 3.34 -11.22
CA LEU A 161 -14.44 2.67 -10.20
C LEU A 161 -15.02 2.82 -8.79
N ASP A 162 -15.53 4.00 -8.45
CA ASP A 162 -16.05 4.31 -7.12
C ASP A 162 -17.37 3.57 -6.82
N THR A 163 -18.12 3.19 -7.86
CA THR A 163 -19.46 2.61 -7.69
C THR A 163 -19.58 1.19 -8.24
N ASN A 164 -18.55 0.66 -8.90
CA ASN A 164 -18.67 -0.56 -9.72
C ASN A 164 -19.88 -0.51 -10.69
N GLY A 165 -20.23 0.70 -11.14
CA GLY A 165 -21.41 0.95 -11.97
C GLY A 165 -22.74 1.01 -11.22
N ALA A 166 -22.77 0.79 -9.91
CA ALA A 166 -23.98 0.86 -9.07
C ALA A 166 -23.88 2.06 -8.12
N HIS A 167 -24.73 3.07 -8.34
CA HIS A 167 -24.80 4.23 -7.46
C HIS A 167 -25.49 3.87 -6.16
N GLN A 168 -24.86 4.13 -5.02
CA GLN A 168 -25.40 3.89 -3.68
C GLN A 168 -25.41 5.20 -2.90
N GLU A 169 -26.52 5.48 -2.23
CA GLU A 169 -26.69 6.65 -1.36
C GLU A 169 -27.05 6.19 0.04
N THR A 170 -26.48 6.85 1.04
CA THR A 170 -26.83 6.63 2.45
C THR A 170 -26.81 7.95 3.19
N THR A 171 -27.62 8.03 4.24
CA THR A 171 -27.63 9.17 5.16
C THR A 171 -27.04 8.73 6.48
N VAL A 172 -26.02 9.45 6.93
CA VAL A 172 -25.35 9.17 8.20
C VAL A 172 -25.53 10.36 9.12
N THR A 173 -26.02 10.11 10.33
CA THR A 173 -26.04 11.10 11.40
C THR A 173 -24.83 10.88 12.30
N VAL A 174 -23.95 11.87 12.37
CA VAL A 174 -22.78 11.83 13.24
C VAL A 174 -23.07 12.66 14.48
N GLU A 175 -23.16 12.00 15.62
CA GLU A 175 -23.31 12.68 16.91
C GLU A 175 -21.98 13.29 17.33
N VAL A 176 -22.03 14.48 17.89
CA VAL A 176 -20.83 15.11 18.46
C VAL A 176 -20.43 14.31 19.70
N PRO A 177 -19.17 13.79 19.78
CA PRO A 177 -18.72 13.04 20.94
C PRO A 177 -18.77 13.91 22.19
N THR A 178 -19.35 13.38 23.26
CA THR A 178 -19.32 14.04 24.57
C THR A 178 -17.90 14.06 25.11
N ARG A 179 -17.56 15.08 25.90
CA ARG A 179 -16.24 15.12 26.56
C ARG A 179 -16.08 14.10 27.68
N GLU A 180 -17.20 13.58 28.19
CA GLU A 180 -17.21 12.58 29.26
C GLU A 180 -16.60 11.26 28.74
N GLY A 181 -15.63 10.74 29.49
CA GLY A 181 -14.95 9.49 29.14
C GLY A 181 -13.86 9.61 28.07
N ASN A 182 -13.39 10.81 27.77
CA ASN A 182 -12.27 10.99 26.86
C ASN A 182 -11.01 10.32 27.43
N VAL A 183 -10.38 9.46 26.65
CA VAL A 183 -9.18 8.70 27.03
C VAL A 183 -7.97 9.59 27.38
N PHE A 184 -7.97 10.85 26.93
CA PHE A 184 -6.93 11.82 27.22
C PHE A 184 -7.18 12.64 28.49
N ASP A 185 -8.36 12.50 29.13
CA ASP A 185 -8.66 13.19 30.37
C ASP A 185 -7.85 12.56 31.51
N LYS A 186 -7.12 13.42 32.24
CA LYS A 186 -6.35 12.98 33.38
C LYS A 186 -7.30 12.52 34.48
N GLN A 187 -7.23 11.24 34.85
CA GLN A 187 -7.95 10.69 36.00
C GLN A 187 -7.11 10.82 37.24
N GLU A 188 -7.70 11.30 38.33
CA GLU A 188 -7.06 11.23 39.67
C GLU A 188 -6.95 9.76 40.09
N VAL A 189 -5.74 9.34 40.36
CA VAL A 189 -5.45 8.00 40.90
C VAL A 189 -5.27 8.08 42.38
N LYS A 190 -6.26 7.62 43.18
CA LYS A 190 -6.24 7.60 44.64
C LYS A 190 -5.42 6.45 45.20
N ASP A 191 -5.53 5.28 44.59
CA ASP A 191 -4.73 4.08 44.89
C ASP A 191 -4.00 3.61 43.66
N VAL A 192 -2.69 3.81 43.64
CA VAL A 192 -1.84 3.45 42.49
C VAL A 192 -1.80 1.94 42.29
N LYS A 193 -1.78 1.15 43.36
CA LYS A 193 -1.72 -0.32 43.29
C LYS A 193 -3.01 -0.88 42.69
N GLU A 194 -4.15 -0.44 43.21
CA GLU A 194 -5.46 -0.87 42.70
C GLU A 194 -5.65 -0.48 41.26
N LYS A 195 -5.35 0.77 40.91
CA LYS A 195 -5.45 1.25 39.51
C LYS A 195 -4.53 0.48 38.55
N TRP A 196 -3.31 0.16 39.01
CA TRP A 196 -2.36 -0.59 38.21
C TRP A 196 -2.83 -2.04 37.99
N LEU A 197 -3.29 -2.73 39.03
CA LEU A 197 -3.84 -4.08 38.91
C LEU A 197 -5.08 -4.11 38.00
N SER A 198 -6.00 -3.16 38.17
CA SER A 198 -7.16 -3.00 37.29
C SER A 198 -6.78 -2.78 35.83
N MET A 199 -5.79 -1.92 35.59
CA MET A 199 -5.30 -1.66 34.23
C MET A 199 -4.66 -2.91 33.59
N LEU A 200 -3.83 -3.64 34.34
CA LEU A 200 -3.17 -4.86 33.86
C LEU A 200 -4.17 -6.01 33.57
N SER A 201 -5.31 -6.03 34.28
CA SER A 201 -6.37 -7.01 34.06
C SER A 201 -7.40 -6.59 32.98
N SER A 202 -7.34 -5.35 32.50
CA SER A 202 -8.25 -4.89 31.46
C SER A 202 -7.97 -5.57 30.12
N LEU A 203 -9.01 -5.77 29.30
CA LEU A 203 -8.89 -6.41 27.98
C LEU A 203 -7.94 -5.68 27.03
N ASN A 204 -7.73 -4.37 27.23
CA ASN A 204 -6.81 -3.58 26.38
C ASN A 204 -5.33 -3.78 26.73
N VAL A 205 -5.02 -4.29 27.90
CA VAL A 205 -3.65 -4.34 28.44
C VAL A 205 -3.24 -5.75 28.84
N CYS A 206 -4.19 -6.63 29.22
CA CYS A 206 -3.89 -8.02 29.58
C CYS A 206 -3.25 -8.78 28.42
N SER A 207 -2.59 -9.88 28.72
CA SER A 207 -1.98 -10.73 27.70
C SER A 207 -3.02 -11.21 26.69
N GLN A 208 -2.75 -10.99 25.41
CA GLN A 208 -3.55 -11.47 24.29
C GLN A 208 -3.04 -12.83 23.77
N LYS A 209 -2.08 -13.45 24.45
CA LYS A 209 -1.42 -14.69 23.99
C LYS A 209 -2.41 -15.77 23.62
N GLY A 210 -3.43 -16.01 24.43
CA GLY A 210 -4.44 -17.03 24.14
C GLY A 210 -5.27 -16.76 22.87
N LEU A 211 -5.51 -15.47 22.54
CA LEU A 211 -6.19 -15.09 21.30
C LEU A 211 -5.28 -15.27 20.10
N VAL A 212 -4.01 -14.86 20.23
CA VAL A 212 -3.01 -15.04 19.17
C VAL A 212 -2.82 -16.54 18.86
N GLU A 213 -2.62 -17.36 19.88
CA GLU A 213 -2.45 -18.82 19.70
C GLU A 213 -3.70 -19.51 19.09
N MET A 214 -4.89 -18.93 19.26
CA MET A 214 -6.14 -19.50 18.73
C MET A 214 -6.44 -19.06 17.29
N PHE A 215 -6.12 -17.83 16.93
CA PHE A 215 -6.61 -17.20 15.70
C PHE A 215 -5.51 -16.75 14.72
N ASP A 216 -4.26 -16.69 15.14
CA ASP A 216 -3.18 -16.09 14.35
C ASP A 216 -1.83 -16.81 14.60
N SER A 217 -1.87 -18.10 14.69
CA SER A 217 -0.66 -18.94 14.88
C SER A 217 -0.06 -19.37 13.55
#